data_b7ec92ee078524251a416b962298107a
#
_entry.id   b7ec92ee078524251a416b962298107a
#
_cell.length_a   1.000
_cell.length_b   1.000
_cell.length_c   1.000
_cell.angle_alpha   90.00
_cell.angle_beta   90.00
_cell.angle_gamma   90.00
#
_symmetry.space_group_name_H-M   'P 1'
#
loop_
_entity.id
_entity.type
_entity.pdbx_description
1 polymer ?
#
loop_
_entity_poly.entity_id
_entity_poly.type
_entity_poly.pdbx_seq_one_letter_code
_entity_poly.pdbx_strand_id
1 'polypeptide(L)'
;MNTRMNWQNLLSTQRFRPKNGEIVPTVTPSTQEGADALRTDFHIDYDRVVFSGAFRRLGRKTQVHPLAQHDLTHNRLTHSVEVASVGRSLGNRVGVMLHNGGFLPQGNTPSDIGAVVQVACLAHDLGNPPFGHTGEDALRDWFRRPEHQIYLNTLNEAERNDIQTYEGNAHSLRIVASLEMYPEAGGMRLTAAAIGALLKYPWTTQHPNGRKKFNIYQTELPFIRQVADELGLVSAGADSWARHPLSYLMEAADDICYALLDLEDAVELDLLTDTEVESILSELTFAESAWHASSSRQRCAMLRGIAIGKAIDDVAQTFMLHQSDLLDGTFKGKDLLALCSPQVQNTLAKAKELAQTRIFRHHTKLLTEIATFPCLGSILDLLVPAAYALIAEKQLATRQSLALELLKKHNPILPEDSLYQAYMKILDFVGGMTDNSAAKMAQDLSGVGILC
;
A
#
# COMPACT_ATOMS: atom_id res chain seq x y z
N MET A 1 3.64 -24.46 -16.77
CA MET A 1 4.03 -23.32 -15.94
C MET A 1 4.82 -22.36 -16.83
N ASN A 2 4.49 -21.08 -16.82
CA ASN A 2 5.24 -20.09 -17.58
C ASN A 2 6.66 -19.97 -17.03
N THR A 3 7.65 -20.01 -17.90
CA THR A 3 9.06 -19.83 -17.54
C THR A 3 9.53 -18.40 -17.70
N ARG A 4 8.71 -17.55 -18.35
CA ARG A 4 8.99 -16.15 -18.63
C ARG A 4 7.70 -15.35 -18.79
N MET A 5 7.63 -14.17 -18.21
CA MET A 5 6.57 -13.20 -18.42
C MET A 5 6.75 -12.47 -19.76
N ASN A 6 5.67 -11.90 -20.28
CA ASN A 6 5.69 -11.09 -21.50
C ASN A 6 4.83 -9.84 -21.36
N TRP A 7 5.20 -8.77 -22.05
CA TRP A 7 4.51 -7.47 -21.92
C TRP A 7 3.06 -7.49 -22.41
N GLN A 8 2.70 -8.40 -23.35
CA GLN A 8 1.32 -8.53 -23.84
C GLN A 8 0.37 -8.94 -22.70
N ASN A 9 0.75 -9.92 -21.90
CA ASN A 9 -0.04 -10.39 -20.77
C ASN A 9 0.07 -9.43 -19.57
N LEU A 10 1.29 -8.93 -19.30
CA LEU A 10 1.54 -8.01 -18.17
C LEU A 10 0.74 -6.70 -18.25
N LEU A 11 0.33 -6.28 -19.45
CA LEU A 11 -0.51 -5.10 -19.67
C LEU A 11 -1.99 -5.46 -19.91
N SER A 12 -2.43 -6.63 -19.44
CA SER A 12 -3.84 -7.04 -19.58
C SER A 12 -4.79 -6.09 -18.88
N THR A 13 -5.79 -5.63 -19.62
CA THR A 13 -6.91 -4.82 -19.11
C THR A 13 -8.05 -5.66 -18.55
N GLN A 14 -7.89 -7.00 -18.54
CA GLN A 14 -8.90 -7.91 -17.98
C GLN A 14 -9.17 -7.56 -16.52
N ARG A 15 -10.46 -7.59 -16.14
CA ARG A 15 -10.95 -7.36 -14.78
C ARG A 15 -11.63 -8.62 -14.29
N PHE A 16 -11.61 -8.84 -12.97
CA PHE A 16 -12.19 -10.01 -12.35
C PHE A 16 -13.21 -9.64 -11.29
N ARG A 17 -14.17 -10.54 -11.03
CA ARG A 17 -15.16 -10.41 -9.95
C ARG A 17 -15.59 -11.78 -9.43
N PRO A 18 -16.06 -11.87 -8.18
CA PRO A 18 -16.75 -13.07 -7.71
C PRO A 18 -18.13 -13.21 -8.37
N LYS A 19 -18.49 -14.45 -8.72
CA LYS A 19 -19.80 -14.83 -9.21
C LYS A 19 -20.06 -16.29 -8.84
N ASN A 20 -21.12 -16.55 -8.07
CA ASN A 20 -21.50 -17.90 -7.63
C ASN A 20 -20.37 -18.70 -6.94
N GLY A 21 -19.55 -18.03 -6.13
CA GLY A 21 -18.41 -18.65 -5.41
C GLY A 21 -17.13 -18.82 -6.24
N GLU A 22 -17.13 -18.46 -7.52
CA GLU A 22 -15.97 -18.49 -8.40
C GLU A 22 -15.51 -17.07 -8.76
N ILE A 23 -14.24 -16.91 -9.09
CA ILE A 23 -13.71 -15.66 -9.64
C ILE A 23 -13.76 -15.77 -11.16
N VAL A 24 -14.51 -14.87 -11.79
CA VAL A 24 -14.70 -14.86 -13.23
C VAL A 24 -14.26 -13.55 -13.87
N PRO A 25 -13.80 -13.58 -15.13
CA PRO A 25 -13.52 -12.35 -15.87
C PRO A 25 -14.80 -11.52 -16.04
N THR A 26 -14.66 -10.21 -15.98
CA THR A 26 -15.77 -9.30 -16.33
C THR A 26 -15.71 -9.02 -17.81
N VAL A 27 -16.87 -9.07 -18.47
CA VAL A 27 -16.99 -8.56 -19.82
C VAL A 27 -16.94 -7.03 -19.72
N THR A 28 -15.85 -6.43 -20.16
CA THR A 28 -15.79 -4.98 -20.38
C THR A 28 -16.53 -4.73 -21.70
N PRO A 29 -17.50 -3.81 -21.78
CA PRO A 29 -18.05 -3.42 -23.08
C PRO A 29 -16.87 -2.94 -23.94
N SER A 30 -16.57 -3.67 -25.01
CA SER A 30 -15.58 -3.25 -25.97
C SER A 30 -16.07 -1.97 -26.65
N THR A 31 -15.14 -1.03 -26.81
CA THR A 31 -15.20 0.10 -27.69
C THR A 31 -15.85 1.38 -27.16
N GLN A 32 -14.99 2.20 -26.72
CA GLN A 32 -15.22 3.63 -26.76
C GLN A 32 -14.82 4.10 -28.16
N GLU A 33 -15.77 4.52 -28.98
CA GLU A 33 -15.52 5.22 -30.24
C GLU A 33 -15.46 6.75 -29.98
N GLY A 34 -14.65 7.46 -30.74
CA GLY A 34 -14.57 8.91 -30.65
C GLY A 34 -13.71 9.46 -29.50
N ALA A 35 -14.17 10.50 -28.82
CA ALA A 35 -13.41 11.18 -27.76
C ALA A 35 -13.08 10.26 -26.57
N ASP A 36 -13.91 9.25 -26.32
CA ASP A 36 -13.69 8.26 -25.26
C ASP A 36 -12.53 7.30 -25.56
N ALA A 37 -12.10 7.17 -26.82
CA ALA A 37 -10.96 6.36 -27.21
C ALA A 37 -9.62 6.81 -26.56
N LEU A 38 -9.55 8.06 -26.10
CA LEU A 38 -8.40 8.59 -25.37
C LEU A 38 -8.37 8.21 -23.88
N ARG A 39 -9.50 7.73 -23.32
CA ARG A 39 -9.62 7.28 -21.94
C ARG A 39 -9.41 5.79 -21.87
N THR A 40 -8.17 5.37 -21.59
CA THR A 40 -7.81 3.95 -21.47
C THR A 40 -8.40 3.32 -20.22
N ASP A 41 -8.42 1.97 -20.15
CA ASP A 41 -8.81 1.22 -18.95
C ASP A 41 -7.98 1.60 -17.73
N PHE A 42 -6.73 1.96 -17.90
CA PHE A 42 -5.84 2.38 -16.82
C PHE A 42 -6.23 3.78 -16.26
N HIS A 43 -6.78 4.68 -17.09
CA HIS A 43 -7.37 5.92 -16.60
C HIS A 43 -8.65 5.69 -15.80
N ILE A 44 -9.44 4.68 -16.17
CA ILE A 44 -10.62 4.26 -15.39
C ILE A 44 -10.17 3.71 -14.02
N ASP A 45 -9.07 2.97 -13.97
CA ASP A 45 -8.51 2.49 -12.71
C ASP A 45 -8.05 3.63 -11.80
N TYR A 46 -7.39 4.64 -12.37
CA TYR A 46 -7.02 5.86 -11.66
C TYR A 46 -8.25 6.50 -11.00
N ASP A 47 -9.31 6.73 -11.78
CA ASP A 47 -10.56 7.32 -11.27
C ASP A 47 -11.15 6.48 -10.13
N ARG A 48 -11.18 5.15 -10.27
CA ARG A 48 -11.72 4.24 -9.25
C ARG A 48 -10.98 4.35 -7.92
N VAL A 49 -9.66 4.46 -7.95
CA VAL A 49 -8.87 4.64 -6.73
C VAL A 49 -9.13 6.01 -6.12
N VAL A 50 -9.00 7.09 -6.90
CA VAL A 50 -9.11 8.48 -6.42
C VAL A 50 -10.50 8.79 -5.86
N PHE A 51 -11.56 8.27 -6.48
CA PHE A 51 -12.94 8.50 -6.01
C PHE A 51 -13.38 7.55 -4.89
N SER A 52 -12.53 6.61 -4.46
CA SER A 52 -12.85 5.67 -3.38
C SER A 52 -12.90 6.33 -2.01
N GLY A 53 -13.69 5.75 -1.10
CA GLY A 53 -13.71 6.16 0.29
C GLY A 53 -12.41 5.86 1.00
N ALA A 54 -11.76 4.72 0.67
CA ALA A 54 -10.48 4.33 1.23
C ALA A 54 -9.38 5.36 0.92
N PHE A 55 -9.30 5.84 -0.32
CA PHE A 55 -8.32 6.87 -0.70
C PHE A 55 -8.55 8.20 0.05
N ARG A 56 -9.81 8.63 0.19
CA ARG A 56 -10.13 9.84 0.98
C ARG A 56 -9.73 9.71 2.45
N ARG A 57 -9.86 8.53 3.05
CA ARG A 57 -9.46 8.29 4.45
C ARG A 57 -7.96 8.46 4.68
N LEU A 58 -7.11 8.29 3.65
CA LEU A 58 -5.66 8.54 3.75
C LEU A 58 -5.35 9.98 4.17
N GLY A 59 -6.19 10.96 3.84
CA GLY A 59 -6.05 12.36 4.29
C GLY A 59 -6.16 12.58 5.80
N ARG A 60 -6.61 11.56 6.54
CA ARG A 60 -6.71 11.56 8.01
C ARG A 60 -5.92 10.41 8.66
N LYS A 61 -4.98 9.82 7.90
CA LYS A 61 -3.98 8.87 8.38
C LYS A 61 -2.61 9.51 8.24
N THR A 62 -1.84 9.48 9.30
CA THR A 62 -0.55 10.16 9.36
C THR A 62 0.52 9.39 8.60
N GLN A 63 1.42 10.12 7.94
CA GLN A 63 2.60 9.53 7.32
C GLN A 63 3.72 9.35 8.35
N VAL A 64 4.10 10.39 9.06
CA VAL A 64 5.26 10.39 9.98
C VAL A 64 4.88 10.75 11.43
N HIS A 65 4.14 11.84 11.64
CA HIS A 65 3.78 12.36 12.96
C HIS A 65 2.28 12.25 13.22
N PRO A 66 1.81 11.22 13.97
CA PRO A 66 0.40 11.05 14.29
C PRO A 66 -0.16 12.26 15.03
N LEU A 67 -1.37 12.68 14.61
CA LEU A 67 -2.12 13.79 15.22
C LEU A 67 -1.38 15.15 15.17
N ALA A 68 -0.40 15.34 14.30
CA ALA A 68 0.25 16.62 14.10
C ALA A 68 -0.77 17.68 13.65
N GLN A 69 -0.72 18.87 14.29
CA GLN A 69 -1.59 20.00 13.95
C GLN A 69 -0.95 20.98 12.95
N HIS A 70 0.11 20.57 12.29
CA HIS A 70 0.83 21.41 11.33
C HIS A 70 0.24 21.24 9.93
N ASP A 71 -0.17 22.33 9.28
CA ASP A 71 -0.91 22.30 8.01
C ASP A 71 -0.08 21.84 6.82
N LEU A 72 1.24 21.90 6.90
CA LEU A 72 2.15 21.60 5.78
C LEU A 72 2.78 20.20 5.84
N THR A 73 2.61 19.46 6.96
CA THR A 73 3.15 18.10 7.05
C THR A 73 2.37 17.11 6.20
N HIS A 74 3.07 16.16 5.60
CA HIS A 74 2.47 15.15 4.74
C HIS A 74 1.56 14.19 5.53
N ASN A 75 0.41 13.91 4.96
CA ASN A 75 -0.43 12.78 5.33
C ASN A 75 -0.36 11.70 4.25
N ARG A 76 -0.93 10.52 4.49
CA ARG A 76 -0.84 9.42 3.52
C ARG A 76 -1.48 9.72 2.18
N LEU A 77 -2.47 10.63 2.10
CA LEU A 77 -3.08 11.03 0.83
C LEU A 77 -2.12 11.88 0.00
N THR A 78 -1.51 12.92 0.60
CA THR A 78 -0.54 13.77 -0.11
C THR A 78 0.67 12.95 -0.54
N HIS A 79 1.21 12.10 0.35
CA HIS A 79 2.28 11.16 0.03
C HIS A 79 1.90 10.25 -1.16
N SER A 80 0.72 9.60 -1.13
CA SER A 80 0.29 8.72 -2.23
C SER A 80 0.16 9.46 -3.57
N VAL A 81 -0.24 10.74 -3.57
CA VAL A 81 -0.31 11.57 -4.78
C VAL A 81 1.09 11.88 -5.32
N GLU A 82 2.04 12.18 -4.44
CA GLU A 82 3.43 12.46 -4.81
C GLU A 82 4.14 11.21 -5.33
N VAL A 83 3.98 10.06 -4.65
CA VAL A 83 4.46 8.76 -5.12
C VAL A 83 3.87 8.43 -6.49
N ALA A 84 2.57 8.70 -6.71
CA ALA A 84 1.92 8.49 -7.99
C ALA A 84 2.46 9.41 -9.10
N SER A 85 2.87 10.63 -8.77
CA SER A 85 3.50 11.56 -9.73
C SER A 85 4.89 11.07 -10.15
N VAL A 86 5.70 10.61 -9.18
CA VAL A 86 7.02 10.01 -9.45
C VAL A 86 6.86 8.69 -10.20
N GLY A 87 5.93 7.83 -9.77
CA GLY A 87 5.66 6.54 -10.41
C GLY A 87 5.19 6.67 -11.85
N ARG A 88 4.32 7.64 -12.16
CA ARG A 88 3.93 7.96 -13.54
C ARG A 88 5.14 8.39 -14.37
N SER A 89 6.01 9.21 -13.81
CA SER A 89 7.21 9.70 -14.52
C SER A 89 8.18 8.55 -14.81
N LEU A 90 8.41 7.66 -13.83
CA LEU A 90 9.17 6.41 -13.99
C LEU A 90 8.56 5.51 -15.07
N GLY A 91 7.26 5.25 -14.97
CA GLY A 91 6.55 4.40 -15.92
C GLY A 91 6.58 4.96 -17.35
N ASN A 92 6.40 6.27 -17.53
CA ASN A 92 6.51 6.91 -18.84
C ASN A 92 7.94 6.79 -19.39
N ARG A 93 8.96 7.00 -18.57
CA ARG A 93 10.36 6.89 -18.99
C ARG A 93 10.70 5.46 -19.45
N VAL A 94 10.32 4.46 -18.64
CA VAL A 94 10.47 3.04 -19.01
C VAL A 94 9.61 2.70 -20.23
N GLY A 95 8.40 3.21 -20.31
CA GLY A 95 7.52 3.01 -21.47
C GLY A 95 8.12 3.49 -22.79
N VAL A 96 8.77 4.68 -22.80
CA VAL A 96 9.51 5.18 -23.98
C VAL A 96 10.68 4.25 -24.34
N MET A 97 11.42 3.76 -23.34
CA MET A 97 12.54 2.85 -23.59
C MET A 97 12.04 1.50 -24.13
N LEU A 98 10.95 0.95 -23.59
CA LEU A 98 10.31 -0.27 -24.10
C LEU A 98 9.81 -0.09 -25.52
N HIS A 99 9.19 1.05 -25.84
CA HIS A 99 8.73 1.37 -27.19
C HIS A 99 9.89 1.41 -28.18
N ASN A 100 10.93 2.15 -27.86
CA ASN A 100 12.12 2.29 -28.69
C ASN A 100 12.86 0.95 -28.90
N GLY A 101 12.81 0.08 -27.90
CA GLY A 101 13.36 -1.28 -27.96
C GLY A 101 12.48 -2.29 -28.68
N GLY A 102 11.28 -1.91 -29.12
CA GLY A 102 10.33 -2.81 -29.77
C GLY A 102 9.67 -3.85 -28.84
N PHE A 103 9.69 -3.60 -27.52
CA PHE A 103 9.11 -4.51 -26.52
C PHE A 103 7.66 -4.19 -26.16
N LEU A 104 7.19 -2.96 -26.45
CA LEU A 104 5.84 -2.54 -26.13
C LEU A 104 4.84 -3.19 -27.10
N PRO A 105 3.77 -3.86 -26.61
CA PRO A 105 2.78 -4.50 -27.45
C PRO A 105 2.04 -3.49 -28.35
N GLN A 106 1.59 -3.96 -29.52
CA GLN A 106 0.81 -3.15 -30.43
C GLN A 106 -0.48 -2.68 -29.75
N GLY A 107 -0.80 -1.41 -29.87
CA GLY A 107 -1.96 -0.78 -29.23
C GLY A 107 -1.68 -0.17 -27.87
N ASN A 108 -0.56 -0.51 -27.23
CA ASN A 108 -0.14 0.16 -26.00
C ASN A 108 0.81 1.32 -26.30
N THR A 109 0.76 2.32 -25.45
CA THR A 109 1.59 3.53 -25.50
C THR A 109 2.53 3.61 -24.28
N PRO A 110 3.62 4.38 -24.34
CA PRO A 110 4.42 4.68 -23.16
C PRO A 110 3.61 5.21 -21.97
N SER A 111 2.55 5.97 -22.23
CA SER A 111 1.66 6.52 -21.19
C SER A 111 0.86 5.44 -20.46
N ASP A 112 0.59 4.30 -21.09
CA ASP A 112 -0.10 3.20 -20.42
C ASP A 112 0.76 2.60 -19.31
N ILE A 113 2.07 2.45 -19.54
CA ILE A 113 3.02 2.03 -18.51
C ILE A 113 3.00 3.03 -17.35
N GLY A 114 3.05 4.34 -17.66
CA GLY A 114 2.94 5.40 -16.65
C GLY A 114 1.65 5.34 -15.85
N ALA A 115 0.51 5.11 -16.51
CA ALA A 115 -0.80 5.03 -15.87
C ALA A 115 -0.91 3.80 -14.94
N VAL A 116 -0.43 2.62 -15.36
CA VAL A 116 -0.42 1.41 -14.52
C VAL A 116 0.39 1.64 -13.24
N VAL A 117 1.62 2.18 -13.37
CA VAL A 117 2.46 2.45 -12.19
C VAL A 117 1.82 3.52 -11.31
N GLN A 118 1.23 4.58 -11.90
CA GLN A 118 0.53 5.62 -11.17
C GLN A 118 -0.62 5.06 -10.31
N VAL A 119 -1.44 4.18 -10.87
CA VAL A 119 -2.55 3.53 -10.13
C VAL A 119 -2.02 2.68 -8.98
N ALA A 120 -0.98 1.89 -9.22
CA ALA A 120 -0.35 1.08 -8.18
C ALA A 120 0.19 1.96 -7.03
N CYS A 121 0.83 3.10 -7.37
CA CYS A 121 1.32 4.07 -6.41
C CYS A 121 0.19 4.72 -5.60
N LEU A 122 -0.96 5.07 -6.21
CA LEU A 122 -2.11 5.60 -5.46
C LEU A 122 -2.69 4.58 -4.47
N ALA A 123 -2.65 3.29 -4.84
CA ALA A 123 -3.28 2.23 -4.08
C ALA A 123 -2.38 1.59 -3.02
N HIS A 124 -1.06 1.81 -3.06
CA HIS A 124 -0.09 1.07 -2.24
C HIS A 124 -0.33 1.21 -0.73
N ASP A 125 -0.78 2.37 -0.28
CA ASP A 125 -0.95 2.74 1.13
C ASP A 125 -2.39 2.59 1.66
N LEU A 126 -3.35 2.17 0.83
CA LEU A 126 -4.77 2.09 1.20
C LEU A 126 -5.03 1.21 2.45
N GLY A 127 -4.24 0.15 2.61
CA GLY A 127 -4.39 -0.83 3.68
C GLY A 127 -3.67 -0.50 4.98
N ASN A 128 -2.95 0.60 5.07
CA ASN A 128 -2.31 0.99 6.32
C ASN A 128 -3.38 1.26 7.39
N PRO A 129 -3.26 0.68 8.59
CA PRO A 129 -4.18 0.92 9.68
C PRO A 129 -3.96 2.31 10.30
N PRO A 130 -4.84 2.75 11.22
CA PRO A 130 -4.53 3.91 12.05
C PRO A 130 -3.15 3.81 12.68
N PHE A 131 -2.42 4.92 12.75
CA PHE A 131 -1.06 5.01 13.31
C PHE A 131 0.01 4.22 12.53
N GLY A 132 -0.27 3.80 11.30
CA GLY A 132 0.68 3.18 10.38
C GLY A 132 1.30 1.88 10.88
N HIS A 133 2.63 1.75 10.80
CA HIS A 133 3.34 0.53 11.22
C HIS A 133 3.18 0.20 12.69
N THR A 134 3.10 1.20 13.56
CA THR A 134 2.82 0.96 15.00
C THR A 134 1.40 0.40 15.19
N GLY A 135 0.45 0.84 14.36
CA GLY A 135 -0.89 0.24 14.33
C GLY A 135 -0.88 -1.22 13.88
N GLU A 136 -0.09 -1.57 12.87
CA GLU A 136 0.11 -2.98 12.47
C GLU A 136 0.65 -3.81 13.64
N ASP A 137 1.69 -3.29 14.32
CA ASP A 137 2.30 -3.98 15.46
C ASP A 137 1.33 -4.13 16.63
N ALA A 138 0.51 -3.13 16.91
CA ALA A 138 -0.51 -3.20 17.96
C ALA A 138 -1.59 -4.26 17.64
N LEU A 139 -2.05 -4.36 16.38
CA LEU A 139 -2.98 -5.40 15.95
C LEU A 139 -2.35 -6.79 16.06
N ARG A 140 -1.12 -6.96 15.61
CA ARG A 140 -0.35 -8.22 15.69
C ARG A 140 -0.13 -8.63 17.14
N ASP A 141 0.28 -7.70 18.00
CA ASP A 141 0.53 -7.95 19.43
C ASP A 141 -0.72 -8.47 20.11
N TRP A 142 -1.87 -7.83 19.89
CA TRP A 142 -3.13 -8.22 20.50
C TRP A 142 -3.48 -9.69 20.20
N PHE A 143 -3.44 -10.10 18.92
CA PHE A 143 -3.79 -11.46 18.51
C PHE A 143 -2.73 -12.51 18.90
N ARG A 144 -1.52 -12.10 19.30
CA ARG A 144 -0.44 -13.01 19.73
C ARG A 144 -0.39 -13.23 21.23
N ARG A 145 -1.11 -12.44 22.01
CA ARG A 145 -1.12 -12.59 23.47
C ARG A 145 -1.66 -13.95 23.88
N PRO A 146 -1.05 -14.59 24.91
CA PRO A 146 -1.50 -15.91 25.38
C PRO A 146 -2.97 -15.97 25.75
N GLU A 147 -3.51 -14.94 26.40
CA GLU A 147 -4.91 -14.85 26.83
C GLU A 147 -5.90 -14.76 25.64
N HIS A 148 -5.46 -14.35 24.46
CA HIS A 148 -6.29 -14.23 23.28
C HIS A 148 -6.26 -15.45 22.36
N GLN A 149 -5.41 -16.47 22.66
CA GLN A 149 -5.31 -17.67 21.84
C GLN A 149 -6.59 -18.48 21.79
N ILE A 150 -7.45 -18.34 22.80
CA ILE A 150 -8.76 -19.00 22.83
C ILE A 150 -9.62 -18.63 21.60
N TYR A 151 -9.51 -17.40 21.09
CA TYR A 151 -10.26 -16.94 19.93
C TYR A 151 -9.74 -17.54 18.62
N LEU A 152 -8.52 -18.05 18.58
CA LEU A 152 -7.85 -18.55 17.38
C LEU A 152 -7.75 -20.07 17.29
N ASN A 153 -8.16 -20.79 18.34
CA ASN A 153 -7.93 -22.24 18.47
C ASN A 153 -8.60 -23.08 17.38
N THR A 154 -9.69 -22.59 16.77
CA THR A 154 -10.43 -23.30 15.73
C THR A 154 -10.01 -22.93 14.32
N LEU A 155 -9.16 -21.90 14.16
CA LEU A 155 -8.60 -21.50 12.88
C LEU A 155 -7.53 -22.49 12.43
N ASN A 156 -7.49 -22.78 11.13
CA ASN A 156 -6.34 -23.48 10.56
C ASN A 156 -5.07 -22.61 10.61
N GLU A 157 -3.91 -23.19 10.29
CA GLU A 157 -2.62 -22.49 10.39
C GLU A 157 -2.55 -21.25 9.48
N ALA A 158 -3.03 -21.34 8.24
CA ALA A 158 -2.98 -20.24 7.29
C ALA A 158 -3.88 -19.07 7.74
N GLU A 159 -5.12 -19.36 8.15
CA GLU A 159 -6.05 -18.37 8.69
C GLU A 159 -5.53 -17.70 9.97
N ARG A 160 -4.93 -18.50 10.88
CA ARG A 160 -4.31 -17.98 12.10
C ARG A 160 -3.14 -17.06 11.79
N ASN A 161 -2.29 -17.44 10.83
CA ASN A 161 -1.16 -16.63 10.41
C ASN A 161 -1.62 -15.30 9.82
N ASP A 162 -2.66 -15.28 8.97
CA ASP A 162 -3.23 -14.05 8.43
C ASP A 162 -3.68 -13.09 9.55
N ILE A 163 -4.44 -13.61 10.53
CA ILE A 163 -4.95 -12.79 11.64
C ILE A 163 -3.82 -12.27 12.53
N GLN A 164 -2.80 -13.09 12.81
CA GLN A 164 -1.68 -12.72 13.67
C GLN A 164 -0.60 -11.90 13.01
N THR A 165 -0.69 -11.66 11.70
CA THR A 165 0.33 -10.94 10.92
C THR A 165 -0.27 -9.83 10.05
N TYR A 166 -1.26 -9.09 10.57
CA TYR A 166 -1.82 -7.96 9.80
C TYR A 166 -0.72 -7.22 9.02
N GLU A 167 -0.91 -7.06 7.73
CA GLU A 167 0.07 -6.45 6.83
C GLU A 167 -0.64 -5.43 5.92
N GLY A 168 -0.21 -4.16 5.98
CA GLY A 168 -0.82 -3.07 5.21
C GLY A 168 -0.84 -3.34 3.71
N ASN A 169 0.22 -3.96 3.17
CA ASN A 169 0.25 -4.33 1.75
C ASN A 169 -0.83 -5.37 1.39
N ALA A 170 -1.04 -6.38 2.25
CA ALA A 170 -2.11 -7.37 2.03
C ALA A 170 -3.49 -6.73 2.18
N HIS A 171 -3.63 -5.82 3.13
CA HIS A 171 -4.89 -5.12 3.33
C HIS A 171 -5.19 -4.13 2.20
N SER A 172 -4.16 -3.50 1.57
CA SER A 172 -4.33 -2.71 0.34
C SER A 172 -4.93 -3.56 -0.78
N LEU A 173 -4.40 -4.76 -1.01
CA LEU A 173 -4.99 -5.69 -1.98
C LEU A 173 -6.44 -6.02 -1.62
N ARG A 174 -6.73 -6.36 -0.35
CA ARG A 174 -8.08 -6.68 0.11
C ARG A 174 -9.07 -5.53 -0.13
N ILE A 175 -8.66 -4.29 0.12
CA ILE A 175 -9.49 -3.10 -0.15
C ILE A 175 -9.82 -3.00 -1.63
N VAL A 176 -8.84 -3.11 -2.52
CA VAL A 176 -9.09 -2.95 -3.96
C VAL A 176 -9.80 -4.14 -4.61
N ALA A 177 -9.55 -5.36 -4.11
CA ALA A 177 -10.10 -6.59 -4.68
C ALA A 177 -11.49 -6.97 -4.12
N SER A 178 -11.80 -6.56 -2.87
CA SER A 178 -12.96 -7.12 -2.15
C SER A 178 -13.87 -6.08 -1.50
N LEU A 179 -13.33 -5.00 -0.91
CA LEU A 179 -14.10 -4.18 0.02
C LEU A 179 -14.66 -2.89 -0.57
N GLU A 180 -13.90 -2.18 -1.38
CA GLU A 180 -14.25 -0.82 -1.79
C GLU A 180 -15.10 -0.83 -3.07
N MET A 181 -16.01 0.13 -3.22
CA MET A 181 -16.93 0.37 -4.34
C MET A 181 -18.01 -0.71 -4.53
N TYR A 182 -17.64 -1.97 -4.74
CA TYR A 182 -18.57 -3.09 -4.98
C TYR A 182 -18.23 -4.26 -4.06
N PRO A 183 -18.50 -4.15 -2.74
CA PRO A 183 -18.01 -5.13 -1.75
C PRO A 183 -18.48 -6.57 -2.01
N GLU A 184 -19.68 -6.75 -2.55
CA GLU A 184 -20.22 -8.08 -2.88
C GLU A 184 -19.90 -8.53 -4.32
N ALA A 185 -19.25 -7.67 -5.11
CA ALA A 185 -19.07 -7.88 -6.54
C ALA A 185 -17.61 -7.63 -7.02
N GLY A 186 -16.64 -7.71 -6.14
CA GLY A 186 -15.21 -7.69 -6.47
C GLY A 186 -14.53 -6.35 -6.35
N GLY A 187 -14.82 -5.60 -5.30
CA GLY A 187 -14.08 -4.39 -4.95
C GLY A 187 -14.07 -3.32 -6.04
N MET A 188 -12.93 -2.68 -6.23
CA MET A 188 -12.76 -1.63 -7.25
C MET A 188 -12.74 -2.16 -8.69
N ARG A 189 -12.57 -3.45 -8.90
CA ARG A 189 -12.43 -4.10 -10.22
C ARG A 189 -11.37 -3.42 -11.09
N LEU A 190 -10.17 -3.26 -10.53
CA LEU A 190 -9.02 -2.75 -11.29
C LEU A 190 -8.60 -3.78 -12.35
N THR A 191 -7.85 -3.33 -13.36
CA THR A 191 -7.26 -4.21 -14.37
C THR A 191 -6.24 -5.18 -13.74
N ALA A 192 -6.05 -6.33 -14.35
CA ALA A 192 -5.03 -7.29 -13.93
C ALA A 192 -3.64 -6.64 -13.88
N ALA A 193 -3.29 -5.80 -14.86
CA ALA A 193 -2.05 -5.04 -14.89
C ALA A 193 -1.85 -4.16 -13.65
N ALA A 194 -2.89 -3.38 -13.26
CA ALA A 194 -2.82 -2.51 -12.09
C ALA A 194 -2.70 -3.32 -10.78
N ILE A 195 -3.45 -4.43 -10.66
CA ILE A 195 -3.33 -5.36 -9.53
C ILE A 195 -1.91 -5.96 -9.46
N GLY A 196 -1.38 -6.47 -10.59
CA GLY A 196 -0.03 -7.02 -10.65
C GLY A 196 1.04 -6.01 -10.23
N ALA A 197 0.95 -4.77 -10.71
CA ALA A 197 1.87 -3.69 -10.35
C ALA A 197 1.78 -3.27 -8.87
N LEU A 198 0.63 -3.47 -8.21
CA LEU A 198 0.45 -3.22 -6.78
C LEU A 198 1.13 -4.29 -5.91
N LEU A 199 1.27 -5.52 -6.40
CA LEU A 199 1.80 -6.64 -5.62
C LEU A 199 3.31 -6.55 -5.43
N LYS A 200 3.75 -5.96 -4.31
CA LYS A 200 5.15 -5.92 -3.88
C LYS A 200 5.65 -7.28 -3.38
N TYR A 201 4.75 -8.06 -2.78
CA TYR A 201 5.02 -9.36 -2.16
C TYR A 201 3.99 -10.40 -2.60
N PRO A 202 4.05 -10.91 -3.86
CA PRO A 202 3.00 -11.75 -4.44
C PRO A 202 3.00 -13.17 -3.88
N TRP A 203 2.83 -13.30 -2.56
CA TRP A 203 2.74 -14.54 -1.81
C TRP A 203 1.88 -14.38 -0.57
N THR A 204 1.49 -15.53 0.01
CA THR A 204 0.73 -15.62 1.27
C THR A 204 1.68 -15.71 2.47
N THR A 205 1.12 -15.71 3.69
CA THR A 205 1.85 -15.97 4.94
C THR A 205 2.53 -17.34 4.99
N GLN A 206 2.13 -18.27 4.11
CA GLN A 206 2.68 -19.62 4.01
C GLN A 206 3.97 -19.73 3.17
N HIS A 207 4.57 -18.59 2.79
CA HIS A 207 5.78 -18.59 1.96
C HIS A 207 6.93 -19.35 2.65
N PRO A 208 7.55 -20.36 2.00
CA PRO A 208 8.49 -21.30 2.64
C PRO A 208 9.75 -20.63 3.22
N ASN A 209 10.09 -19.42 2.79
CA ASN A 209 11.26 -18.69 3.29
C ASN A 209 10.95 -17.83 4.54
N GLY A 210 9.80 -18.01 5.19
CA GLY A 210 9.43 -17.28 6.41
C GLY A 210 9.44 -15.75 6.24
N ARG A 211 9.10 -15.24 5.05
CA ARG A 211 9.09 -13.80 4.79
C ARG A 211 8.02 -13.12 5.64
N LYS A 212 8.41 -12.05 6.32
CA LYS A 212 7.51 -11.30 7.23
C LYS A 212 6.45 -10.48 6.52
N LYS A 213 6.71 -10.07 5.26
CA LYS A 213 5.81 -9.26 4.45
C LYS A 213 5.20 -10.07 3.33
N PHE A 214 3.92 -9.85 3.06
CA PHE A 214 3.11 -10.55 2.05
C PHE A 214 1.99 -9.63 1.55
N ASN A 215 1.39 -9.94 0.40
CA ASN A 215 0.24 -9.17 -0.11
C ASN A 215 -1.07 -9.98 -0.15
N ILE A 216 -1.06 -11.28 0.14
CA ILE A 216 -2.19 -12.15 -0.18
C ILE A 216 -2.71 -12.82 1.09
N TYR A 217 -3.87 -12.41 1.58
CA TYR A 217 -4.63 -13.17 2.58
C TYR A 217 -5.34 -14.36 1.93
N GLN A 218 -5.72 -15.35 2.72
CA GLN A 218 -6.44 -16.53 2.23
C GLN A 218 -7.76 -16.15 1.55
N THR A 219 -8.40 -15.06 1.98
CA THR A 219 -9.64 -14.53 1.36
C THR A 219 -9.43 -14.02 -0.06
N GLU A 220 -8.29 -13.44 -0.39
CA GLU A 220 -7.97 -12.89 -1.71
C GLU A 220 -7.20 -13.87 -2.60
N LEU A 221 -6.76 -15.01 -2.08
CA LEU A 221 -5.97 -16.00 -2.82
C LEU A 221 -6.66 -16.53 -4.08
N PRO A 222 -7.97 -16.87 -4.07
CA PRO A 222 -8.67 -17.30 -5.29
C PRO A 222 -8.67 -16.21 -6.38
N PHE A 223 -8.81 -14.94 -6.00
CA PHE A 223 -8.75 -13.81 -6.92
C PHE A 223 -7.35 -13.65 -7.54
N ILE A 224 -6.31 -13.72 -6.71
CA ILE A 224 -4.93 -13.55 -7.20
C ILE A 224 -4.49 -14.71 -8.09
N ARG A 225 -4.94 -15.94 -7.87
CA ARG A 225 -4.67 -17.05 -8.79
C ARG A 225 -5.15 -16.73 -10.22
N GLN A 226 -6.36 -16.17 -10.38
CA GLN A 226 -6.88 -15.77 -11.69
C GLN A 226 -6.08 -14.60 -12.30
N VAL A 227 -5.73 -13.60 -11.49
CA VAL A 227 -4.90 -12.46 -11.93
C VAL A 227 -3.50 -12.94 -12.36
N ALA A 228 -2.88 -13.81 -11.59
CA ALA A 228 -1.54 -14.34 -11.89
C ALA A 228 -1.52 -15.18 -13.19
N ASP A 229 -2.58 -15.98 -13.41
CA ASP A 229 -2.75 -16.76 -14.62
C ASP A 229 -2.93 -15.85 -15.85
N GLU A 230 -3.77 -14.82 -15.74
CA GLU A 230 -3.99 -13.83 -16.82
C GLU A 230 -2.70 -13.07 -17.18
N LEU A 231 -1.97 -12.62 -16.16
CA LEU A 231 -0.69 -11.91 -16.36
C LEU A 231 0.45 -12.82 -16.78
N GLY A 232 0.28 -14.13 -16.69
CA GLY A 232 1.32 -15.10 -16.95
C GLY A 232 2.50 -14.98 -15.97
N LEU A 233 2.24 -14.68 -14.69
CA LEU A 233 3.28 -14.56 -13.68
C LEU A 233 4.01 -15.88 -13.47
N VAL A 234 5.33 -15.83 -13.40
CA VAL A 234 6.17 -17.02 -13.15
C VAL A 234 5.92 -17.50 -11.72
N SER A 235 5.59 -18.81 -11.58
CA SER A 235 5.41 -19.41 -10.26
C SER A 235 6.73 -19.48 -9.50
N ALA A 236 6.72 -19.05 -8.25
CA ALA A 236 7.86 -19.12 -7.32
C ALA A 236 7.64 -20.15 -6.18
N GLY A 237 6.57 -20.95 -6.28
CA GLY A 237 6.17 -21.96 -5.30
C GLY A 237 4.66 -22.07 -5.17
N ALA A 238 4.19 -22.83 -4.20
CA ALA A 238 2.76 -22.90 -3.91
C ALA A 238 2.25 -21.52 -3.46
N ASP A 239 1.22 -21.01 -4.14
CA ASP A 239 0.60 -19.71 -3.85
C ASP A 239 1.61 -18.54 -3.73
N SER A 240 2.61 -18.58 -4.60
CA SER A 240 3.68 -17.60 -4.66
C SER A 240 4.12 -17.41 -6.10
N TRP A 241 4.33 -16.16 -6.48
CA TRP A 241 4.70 -15.77 -7.85
C TRP A 241 5.89 -14.81 -7.86
N ALA A 242 6.57 -14.72 -9.00
CA ALA A 242 7.48 -13.64 -9.28
C ALA A 242 6.72 -12.31 -9.35
N ARG A 243 7.37 -11.24 -8.94
CA ARG A 243 6.76 -9.90 -8.97
C ARG A 243 6.51 -9.46 -10.41
N HIS A 244 5.39 -8.80 -10.63
CA HIS A 244 5.17 -8.03 -11.85
C HIS A 244 6.29 -6.98 -12.01
N PRO A 245 6.96 -6.86 -13.18
CA PRO A 245 8.06 -5.91 -13.33
C PRO A 245 7.73 -4.48 -12.91
N LEU A 246 6.53 -3.98 -13.23
CA LEU A 246 6.12 -2.62 -12.86
C LEU A 246 5.96 -2.40 -11.34
N SER A 247 5.85 -3.46 -10.55
CA SER A 247 5.80 -3.30 -9.09
C SER A 247 7.14 -2.83 -8.49
N TYR A 248 8.23 -3.07 -9.18
CA TYR A 248 9.54 -2.53 -8.80
C TYR A 248 9.63 -1.01 -9.05
N LEU A 249 8.91 -0.49 -10.06
CA LEU A 249 8.83 0.95 -10.30
C LEU A 249 7.95 1.64 -9.24
N MET A 250 6.85 1.00 -8.84
CA MET A 250 6.02 1.48 -7.73
C MET A 250 6.83 1.56 -6.43
N GLU A 251 7.57 0.50 -6.08
CA GLU A 251 8.46 0.47 -4.92
C GLU A 251 9.54 1.55 -4.97
N ALA A 252 10.19 1.73 -6.13
CA ALA A 252 11.21 2.76 -6.30
C ALA A 252 10.62 4.17 -6.15
N ALA A 253 9.40 4.43 -6.65
CA ALA A 253 8.72 5.71 -6.50
C ALA A 253 8.43 6.02 -5.03
N ASP A 254 7.92 5.04 -4.27
CA ASP A 254 7.67 5.15 -2.83
C ASP A 254 8.96 5.45 -2.07
N ASP A 255 10.01 4.67 -2.32
CA ASP A 255 11.33 4.83 -1.65
C ASP A 255 12.01 6.17 -1.94
N ILE A 256 11.88 6.71 -3.17
CA ILE A 256 12.39 8.05 -3.54
C ILE A 256 11.62 9.13 -2.78
N CYS A 257 10.29 9.07 -2.78
CA CYS A 257 9.45 10.03 -2.07
C CYS A 257 9.71 9.96 -0.57
N TYR A 258 9.69 8.78 0.02
CA TYR A 258 9.98 8.57 1.44
C TYR A 258 11.34 9.16 1.86
N ALA A 259 12.39 8.99 1.05
CA ALA A 259 13.70 9.51 1.40
C ALA A 259 13.81 11.04 1.29
N LEU A 260 13.21 11.64 0.25
CA LEU A 260 13.44 13.05 -0.07
C LEU A 260 12.37 13.98 0.51
N LEU A 261 11.10 13.54 0.63
CA LEU A 261 10.01 14.37 1.12
C LEU A 261 9.95 14.38 2.66
N ASP A 262 10.33 13.29 3.33
CA ASP A 262 10.42 13.26 4.79
C ASP A 262 11.43 14.31 5.33
N LEU A 263 12.45 14.69 4.52
CA LEU A 263 13.36 15.78 4.88
C LEU A 263 12.65 17.14 4.93
N GLU A 264 11.66 17.38 4.07
CA GLU A 264 10.88 18.62 4.11
C GLU A 264 9.99 18.68 5.34
N ASP A 265 9.30 17.60 5.66
CA ASP A 265 8.51 17.51 6.90
C ASP A 265 9.38 17.79 8.13
N ALA A 266 10.63 17.30 8.11
CA ALA A 266 11.56 17.56 9.19
C ALA A 266 11.96 19.03 9.31
N VAL A 267 12.07 19.76 8.21
CA VAL A 267 12.32 21.21 8.22
C VAL A 267 11.09 21.97 8.72
N GLU A 268 9.89 21.61 8.24
CA GLU A 268 8.63 22.22 8.68
C GLU A 268 8.37 22.02 10.19
N LEU A 269 8.90 20.96 10.77
CA LEU A 269 8.78 20.63 12.19
C LEU A 269 9.96 21.15 13.04
N ASP A 270 10.85 21.99 12.47
CA ASP A 270 12.08 22.50 13.11
C ASP A 270 13.03 21.39 13.63
N LEU A 271 12.95 20.19 13.04
CA LEU A 271 13.83 19.05 13.37
C LEU A 271 15.13 19.07 12.56
N LEU A 272 15.10 19.67 11.37
CA LEU A 272 16.23 19.90 10.48
C LEU A 272 16.27 21.34 10.01
N THR A 273 17.46 21.77 9.59
CA THR A 273 17.66 23.07 8.94
C THR A 273 17.66 22.91 7.41
N ASP A 274 17.23 23.95 6.69
CA ASP A 274 17.38 24.01 5.22
C ASP A 274 18.81 23.69 4.77
N THR A 275 19.84 24.13 5.53
CA THR A 275 21.25 23.91 5.20
C THR A 275 21.65 22.43 5.27
N GLU A 276 21.12 21.67 6.23
CA GLU A 276 21.38 20.23 6.33
C GLU A 276 20.77 19.51 5.13
N VAL A 277 19.54 19.84 4.75
CA VAL A 277 18.85 19.27 3.57
C VAL A 277 19.56 19.66 2.28
N GLU A 278 19.94 20.94 2.11
CA GLU A 278 20.70 21.42 0.95
C GLU A 278 22.04 20.66 0.80
N SER A 279 22.74 20.38 1.89
CA SER A 279 24.00 19.62 1.87
C SER A 279 23.82 18.21 1.30
N ILE A 280 22.73 17.49 1.68
CA ILE A 280 22.44 16.15 1.17
C ILE A 280 22.06 16.19 -0.31
N LEU A 281 21.15 17.09 -0.68
CA LEU A 281 20.63 17.16 -2.05
C LEU A 281 21.71 17.64 -3.05
N SER A 282 22.63 18.49 -2.61
CA SER A 282 23.72 19.00 -3.45
C SER A 282 24.71 17.92 -3.89
N GLU A 283 24.79 16.79 -3.17
CA GLU A 283 25.61 15.65 -3.58
C GLU A 283 25.12 15.01 -4.89
N LEU A 284 23.81 15.07 -5.13
CA LEU A 284 23.19 14.54 -6.35
C LEU A 284 23.05 15.61 -7.45
N THR A 285 23.10 16.90 -7.08
CA THR A 285 22.73 17.99 -7.98
C THR A 285 23.82 19.06 -8.05
N PHE A 286 24.44 19.22 -9.24
CA PHE A 286 25.29 20.37 -9.54
C PHE A 286 24.49 21.40 -10.34
N ALA A 287 23.47 22.04 -9.74
CA ALA A 287 22.64 22.96 -10.45
C ALA A 287 23.02 24.42 -10.13
N GLU A 288 23.80 25.07 -11.00
CA GLU A 288 24.10 26.51 -10.88
C GLU A 288 22.82 27.35 -10.73
N SER A 289 21.71 26.93 -11.37
CA SER A 289 20.42 27.61 -11.27
C SER A 289 19.84 27.68 -9.85
N ALA A 290 20.13 26.70 -9.00
CA ALA A 290 19.65 26.73 -7.62
C ALA A 290 20.34 27.82 -6.78
N TRP A 291 21.54 28.26 -7.15
CA TRP A 291 22.28 29.31 -6.46
C TRP A 291 21.67 30.72 -6.64
N HIS A 292 20.79 30.90 -7.64
CA HIS A 292 20.07 32.14 -7.87
C HIS A 292 18.76 32.25 -7.09
N ALA A 293 18.40 31.22 -6.30
CA ALA A 293 17.19 31.25 -5.49
C ALA A 293 17.33 32.29 -4.35
N SER A 294 16.24 33.00 -4.05
CA SER A 294 16.24 34.10 -3.09
C SER A 294 16.28 33.64 -1.62
N SER A 295 16.00 32.36 -1.35
CA SER A 295 16.04 31.77 0.00
C SER A 295 16.55 30.34 -0.01
N SER A 296 17.06 29.86 1.14
CA SER A 296 17.44 28.46 1.36
C SER A 296 16.29 27.50 1.05
N ARG A 297 15.08 27.82 1.51
CA ARG A 297 13.88 27.02 1.25
C ARG A 297 13.60 26.85 -0.24
N GLN A 298 13.72 27.92 -1.03
CA GLN A 298 13.56 27.83 -2.49
C GLN A 298 14.66 26.98 -3.12
N ARG A 299 15.91 27.07 -2.62
CA ARG A 299 17.01 26.22 -3.11
C ARG A 299 16.72 24.75 -2.81
N CYS A 300 16.29 24.40 -1.59
CA CYS A 300 15.93 23.02 -1.24
C CYS A 300 14.84 22.47 -2.17
N ALA A 301 13.77 23.23 -2.44
CA ALA A 301 12.71 22.81 -3.34
C ALA A 301 13.19 22.58 -4.80
N MET A 302 14.09 23.44 -5.29
CA MET A 302 14.70 23.26 -6.63
C MET A 302 15.61 22.03 -6.67
N LEU A 303 16.48 21.87 -5.67
CA LEU A 303 17.42 20.74 -5.57
C LEU A 303 16.66 19.41 -5.44
N ARG A 304 15.59 19.38 -4.66
CA ARG A 304 14.70 18.21 -4.56
C ARG A 304 14.13 17.80 -5.93
N GLY A 305 13.57 18.75 -6.67
CA GLY A 305 13.03 18.47 -8.02
C GLY A 305 14.07 17.86 -8.95
N ILE A 306 15.32 18.40 -8.93
CA ILE A 306 16.43 17.87 -9.71
C ILE A 306 16.86 16.48 -9.21
N ALA A 307 16.94 16.29 -7.89
CA ALA A 307 17.31 14.99 -7.29
C ALA A 307 16.29 13.89 -7.67
N ILE A 308 14.99 14.18 -7.58
CA ILE A 308 13.92 13.27 -8.01
C ILE A 308 14.10 12.93 -9.50
N GLY A 309 14.31 13.95 -10.36
CA GLY A 309 14.50 13.73 -11.80
C GLY A 309 15.69 12.79 -12.10
N LYS A 310 16.82 12.99 -11.43
CA LYS A 310 18.00 12.12 -11.57
C LYS A 310 17.76 10.70 -11.06
N ALA A 311 17.08 10.56 -9.93
CA ALA A 311 16.71 9.25 -9.41
C ALA A 311 15.77 8.50 -10.38
N ILE A 312 14.79 9.20 -10.99
CA ILE A 312 13.91 8.66 -12.02
C ILE A 312 14.71 8.14 -13.22
N ASP A 313 15.65 8.92 -13.72
CA ASP A 313 16.45 8.55 -14.89
C ASP A 313 17.31 7.31 -14.60
N ASP A 314 17.94 7.26 -13.43
CA ASP A 314 18.81 6.15 -13.02
C ASP A 314 18.01 4.86 -12.79
N VAL A 315 16.88 4.94 -12.10
CA VAL A 315 15.98 3.80 -11.90
C VAL A 315 15.47 3.25 -13.24
N ALA A 316 15.07 4.13 -14.16
CA ALA A 316 14.58 3.69 -15.47
C ALA A 316 15.67 2.96 -16.29
N GLN A 317 16.91 3.45 -16.25
CA GLN A 317 18.04 2.77 -16.87
C GLN A 317 18.33 1.43 -16.22
N THR A 318 18.35 1.38 -14.88
CA THR A 318 18.54 0.15 -14.10
C THR A 318 17.46 -0.88 -14.41
N PHE A 319 16.20 -0.45 -14.49
CA PHE A 319 15.09 -1.33 -14.90
C PHE A 319 15.33 -1.97 -16.27
N MET A 320 15.74 -1.19 -17.27
CA MET A 320 15.98 -1.72 -18.62
C MET A 320 17.19 -2.64 -18.68
N LEU A 321 18.25 -2.37 -17.91
CA LEU A 321 19.42 -3.27 -17.81
C LEU A 321 19.03 -4.64 -17.26
N HIS A 322 18.06 -4.70 -16.35
CA HIS A 322 17.59 -5.92 -15.69
C HIS A 322 16.25 -6.45 -16.24
N GLN A 323 15.73 -5.88 -17.35
CA GLN A 323 14.44 -6.26 -17.91
C GLN A 323 14.30 -7.77 -18.14
N SER A 324 15.34 -8.43 -18.62
CA SER A 324 15.31 -9.88 -18.85
C SER A 324 15.11 -10.64 -17.54
N ASP A 325 15.91 -10.34 -16.52
CA ASP A 325 15.81 -11.00 -15.20
C ASP A 325 14.46 -10.76 -14.54
N LEU A 326 13.89 -9.54 -14.71
CA LEU A 326 12.58 -9.20 -14.21
C LEU A 326 11.48 -10.02 -14.89
N LEU A 327 11.56 -10.19 -16.21
CA LEU A 327 10.61 -11.00 -16.98
C LEU A 327 10.77 -12.50 -16.71
N ASP A 328 11.98 -12.98 -16.46
CA ASP A 328 12.25 -14.37 -16.11
C ASP A 328 11.92 -14.70 -14.64
N GLY A 329 11.61 -13.69 -13.83
CA GLY A 329 11.37 -13.85 -12.38
C GLY A 329 12.63 -14.23 -11.59
N THR A 330 13.81 -13.98 -12.15
CA THR A 330 15.12 -14.35 -11.58
C THR A 330 15.91 -13.17 -11.03
N PHE A 331 15.30 -11.99 -11.00
CA PHE A 331 15.93 -10.77 -10.49
C PHE A 331 16.40 -10.95 -9.04
N LYS A 332 17.71 -10.77 -8.81
CA LYS A 332 18.39 -11.00 -7.53
C LYS A 332 18.59 -9.74 -6.69
N GLY A 333 18.32 -8.56 -7.24
CA GLY A 333 18.41 -7.31 -6.50
C GLY A 333 17.37 -7.28 -5.37
N LYS A 334 17.71 -6.62 -4.27
CA LYS A 334 16.75 -6.33 -3.20
C LYS A 334 15.59 -5.47 -3.75
N ASP A 335 15.96 -4.40 -4.42
CA ASP A 335 15.14 -3.43 -5.13
C ASP A 335 15.96 -2.79 -6.26
N LEU A 336 15.34 -1.94 -7.09
CA LEU A 336 16.05 -1.27 -8.18
C LEU A 336 17.04 -0.22 -7.69
N LEU A 337 16.70 0.50 -6.61
CA LEU A 337 17.56 1.57 -6.07
C LEU A 337 18.89 1.03 -5.56
N ALA A 338 18.94 -0.19 -5.05
CA ALA A 338 20.17 -0.85 -4.63
C ALA A 338 21.13 -1.14 -5.78
N LEU A 339 20.68 -1.04 -7.02
CA LEU A 339 21.48 -1.27 -8.25
C LEU A 339 21.70 0.02 -9.08
N CYS A 340 21.16 1.15 -8.64
CA CYS A 340 21.39 2.45 -9.23
C CYS A 340 22.86 2.92 -9.03
N SER A 341 23.20 4.06 -9.61
CA SER A 341 24.53 4.65 -9.43
C SER A 341 24.86 4.89 -7.95
N PRO A 342 26.14 4.77 -7.55
CA PRO A 342 26.57 5.04 -6.18
C PRO A 342 26.13 6.40 -5.66
N GLN A 343 26.02 7.40 -6.55
CA GLN A 343 25.60 8.75 -6.20
C GLN A 343 24.15 8.77 -5.73
N VAL A 344 23.22 8.15 -6.46
CA VAL A 344 21.81 8.05 -6.05
C VAL A 344 21.68 7.22 -4.78
N GLN A 345 22.34 6.06 -4.70
CA GLN A 345 22.29 5.21 -3.51
C GLN A 345 22.76 5.94 -2.26
N ASN A 346 23.90 6.64 -2.31
CA ASN A 346 24.48 7.34 -1.15
C ASN A 346 23.59 8.50 -0.70
N THR A 347 23.06 9.29 -1.63
CA THR A 347 22.17 10.42 -1.28
C THR A 347 20.91 9.93 -0.59
N LEU A 348 20.22 8.90 -1.15
CA LEU A 348 19.01 8.35 -0.55
C LEU A 348 19.30 7.66 0.81
N ALA A 349 20.46 7.00 0.95
CA ALA A 349 20.84 6.38 2.22
C ALA A 349 21.08 7.44 3.31
N LYS A 350 21.80 8.53 3.01
CA LYS A 350 22.02 9.65 3.95
C LYS A 350 20.70 10.33 4.34
N ALA A 351 19.82 10.54 3.37
CA ALA A 351 18.50 11.10 3.63
C ALA A 351 17.69 10.21 4.61
N LYS A 352 17.62 8.90 4.35
CA LYS A 352 16.97 7.92 5.23
C LYS A 352 17.61 7.86 6.62
N GLU A 353 18.94 7.88 6.72
CA GLU A 353 19.66 7.88 8.01
C GLU A 353 19.33 9.13 8.84
N LEU A 354 19.34 10.30 8.20
CA LEU A 354 18.99 11.55 8.88
C LEU A 354 17.54 11.55 9.38
N ALA A 355 16.60 11.08 8.55
CA ALA A 355 15.21 10.90 8.95
C ALA A 355 15.07 9.96 10.15
N GLN A 356 15.75 8.80 10.12
CA GLN A 356 15.71 7.81 11.21
C GLN A 356 16.24 8.37 12.54
N THR A 357 17.30 9.15 12.50
CA THR A 357 17.97 9.64 13.72
C THR A 357 17.26 10.85 14.34
N ARG A 358 16.67 11.73 13.53
CA ARG A 358 16.14 13.02 13.98
C ARG A 358 14.61 13.03 14.07
N ILE A 359 13.92 12.38 13.13
CA ILE A 359 12.46 12.42 13.02
C ILE A 359 11.82 11.31 13.86
N PHE A 360 12.24 10.05 13.66
CA PHE A 360 11.54 8.90 14.24
C PHE A 360 11.77 8.68 15.74
N ARG A 361 12.70 9.41 16.37
CA ARG A 361 12.98 9.33 17.81
C ARG A 361 12.45 10.53 18.61
N HIS A 362 11.63 11.37 18.01
CA HIS A 362 11.09 12.51 18.74
C HIS A 362 10.10 12.08 19.84
N HIS A 363 10.19 12.71 21.03
CA HIS A 363 9.43 12.33 22.23
C HIS A 363 7.92 12.24 22.01
N THR A 364 7.33 13.19 21.28
CA THR A 364 5.90 13.20 20.99
C THR A 364 5.47 11.98 20.18
N LYS A 365 6.30 11.55 19.22
CA LYS A 365 6.07 10.35 18.42
C LYS A 365 6.09 9.10 19.27
N LEU A 366 7.10 8.96 20.16
CA LEU A 366 7.20 7.81 21.06
C LEU A 366 5.97 7.66 21.96
N LEU A 367 5.45 8.77 22.51
CA LEU A 367 4.22 8.73 23.32
C LEU A 367 3.01 8.23 22.49
N THR A 368 2.85 8.72 21.28
CA THR A 368 1.74 8.29 20.40
C THR A 368 1.90 6.82 20.02
N GLU A 369 3.11 6.37 19.71
CA GLU A 369 3.39 4.96 19.41
C GLU A 369 3.04 4.05 20.59
N ILE A 370 3.42 4.41 21.83
CA ILE A 370 3.06 3.65 23.02
C ILE A 370 1.53 3.64 23.22
N ALA A 371 0.86 4.79 23.04
CA ALA A 371 -0.58 4.91 23.21
C ALA A 371 -1.40 4.16 22.14
N THR A 372 -0.80 3.84 21.00
CA THR A 372 -1.45 3.08 19.92
C THR A 372 -1.86 1.67 20.38
N PHE A 373 -1.03 1.00 21.19
CA PHE A 373 -1.30 -0.36 21.68
C PHE A 373 -2.58 -0.44 22.53
N PRO A 374 -2.75 0.32 23.61
CA PRO A 374 -4.01 0.29 24.36
C PRO A 374 -5.18 0.87 23.56
N CYS A 375 -4.95 1.82 22.65
CA CYS A 375 -5.98 2.40 21.80
C CYS A 375 -6.65 1.34 20.92
N LEU A 376 -5.88 0.66 20.08
CA LEU A 376 -6.40 -0.39 19.20
C LEU A 376 -6.81 -1.65 19.99
N GLY A 377 -6.07 -1.97 21.05
CA GLY A 377 -6.40 -3.07 21.95
C GLY A 377 -7.79 -2.98 22.53
N SER A 378 -8.20 -1.80 23.04
CA SER A 378 -9.54 -1.61 23.63
C SER A 378 -10.69 -1.84 22.64
N ILE A 379 -10.46 -1.55 21.35
CA ILE A 379 -11.43 -1.82 20.28
C ILE A 379 -11.53 -3.32 20.01
N LEU A 380 -10.37 -4.00 19.94
CA LEU A 380 -10.33 -5.46 19.74
C LEU A 380 -10.90 -6.22 20.95
N ASP A 381 -10.63 -5.78 22.18
CA ASP A 381 -11.21 -6.34 23.43
C ASP A 381 -12.74 -6.28 23.45
N LEU A 382 -13.33 -5.35 22.71
CA LEU A 382 -14.78 -5.28 22.56
C LEU A 382 -15.29 -6.18 21.42
N LEU A 383 -14.67 -6.11 20.25
CA LEU A 383 -15.23 -6.69 19.02
C LEU A 383 -14.93 -8.17 18.86
N VAL A 384 -13.71 -8.62 19.18
CA VAL A 384 -13.30 -10.02 18.96
C VAL A 384 -14.05 -10.98 19.87
N PRO A 385 -14.18 -10.73 21.20
CA PRO A 385 -15.02 -11.58 22.07
C PRO A 385 -16.50 -11.57 21.65
N ALA A 386 -17.01 -10.46 21.13
CA ALA A 386 -18.39 -10.38 20.65
C ALA A 386 -18.63 -11.25 19.41
N ALA A 387 -17.69 -11.23 18.45
CA ALA A 387 -17.73 -12.09 17.27
C ALA A 387 -17.59 -13.59 17.65
N TYR A 388 -16.70 -13.91 18.58
CA TYR A 388 -16.52 -15.25 19.07
C TYR A 388 -17.79 -15.78 19.76
N ALA A 389 -18.41 -14.97 20.63
CA ALA A 389 -19.64 -15.34 21.31
C ALA A 389 -20.80 -15.56 20.32
N LEU A 390 -20.92 -14.74 19.26
CA LEU A 390 -21.94 -14.91 18.23
C LEU A 390 -21.80 -16.24 17.47
N ILE A 391 -20.58 -16.57 17.06
CA ILE A 391 -20.34 -17.68 16.11
C ILE A 391 -20.06 -19.00 16.84
N ALA A 392 -19.18 -18.99 17.85
CA ALA A 392 -18.73 -20.19 18.54
C ALA A 392 -19.65 -20.58 19.71
N GLU A 393 -20.04 -19.61 20.54
CA GLU A 393 -20.85 -19.87 21.74
C GLU A 393 -22.36 -19.78 21.45
N LYS A 394 -22.77 -19.10 20.36
CA LYS A 394 -24.17 -18.84 19.97
C LYS A 394 -25.00 -18.18 21.09
N GLN A 395 -24.31 -17.44 21.96
CA GLN A 395 -24.91 -16.70 23.07
C GLN A 395 -24.24 -15.34 23.20
N LEU A 396 -25.03 -14.29 23.27
CA LEU A 396 -24.57 -12.91 23.35
C LEU A 396 -25.01 -12.25 24.65
N ALA A 397 -24.08 -11.67 25.38
CA ALA A 397 -24.37 -10.71 26.42
C ALA A 397 -24.80 -9.37 25.80
N THR A 398 -25.50 -8.52 26.55
CA THR A 398 -26.00 -7.21 26.07
C THR A 398 -24.86 -6.35 25.47
N ARG A 399 -23.71 -6.26 26.17
CA ARG A 399 -22.55 -5.48 25.69
C ARG A 399 -22.00 -6.01 24.36
N GLN A 400 -21.97 -7.32 24.18
CA GLN A 400 -21.51 -7.97 22.94
C GLN A 400 -22.48 -7.69 21.77
N SER A 401 -23.78 -7.76 22.02
CA SER A 401 -24.79 -7.38 21.03
C SER A 401 -24.64 -5.93 20.57
N LEU A 402 -24.44 -4.99 21.52
CA LEU A 402 -24.19 -3.57 21.21
C LEU A 402 -22.88 -3.38 20.43
N ALA A 403 -21.83 -4.15 20.74
CA ALA A 403 -20.57 -4.09 20.02
C ALA A 403 -20.72 -4.48 18.53
N LEU A 404 -21.49 -5.53 18.24
CA LEU A 404 -21.75 -5.96 16.86
C LEU A 404 -22.61 -4.96 16.09
N GLU A 405 -23.48 -4.20 16.76
CA GLU A 405 -24.25 -3.12 16.13
C GLU A 405 -23.34 -2.02 15.52
N LEU A 406 -22.15 -1.77 16.08
CA LEU A 406 -21.20 -0.81 15.53
C LEU A 406 -20.73 -1.19 14.13
N LEU A 407 -20.71 -2.49 13.80
CA LEU A 407 -20.27 -3.02 12.50
C LEU A 407 -21.38 -3.03 11.45
N LYS A 408 -22.66 -2.92 11.84
CA LYS A 408 -23.82 -3.10 10.95
C LYS A 408 -23.80 -2.22 9.70
N LYS A 409 -23.32 -0.99 9.83
CA LYS A 409 -23.28 -0.02 8.72
C LYS A 409 -22.07 -0.18 7.81
N HIS A 410 -21.10 -1.00 8.20
CA HIS A 410 -19.83 -1.17 7.48
C HIS A 410 -19.76 -2.54 6.82
N ASN A 411 -19.53 -3.57 7.62
CA ASN A 411 -19.43 -4.95 7.17
C ASN A 411 -19.93 -5.85 8.32
N PRO A 412 -21.25 -6.14 8.39
CA PRO A 412 -21.83 -6.83 9.53
C PRO A 412 -21.28 -8.25 9.65
N ILE A 413 -21.04 -8.67 10.90
CA ILE A 413 -20.72 -10.07 11.21
C ILE A 413 -22.05 -10.83 11.31
N LEU A 414 -22.15 -11.92 10.55
CA LEU A 414 -23.34 -12.75 10.48
C LEU A 414 -23.12 -14.07 11.24
N PRO A 415 -24.19 -14.70 11.77
CA PRO A 415 -24.06 -15.98 12.48
C PRO A 415 -23.51 -17.13 11.61
N GLU A 416 -23.67 -17.03 10.30
CA GLU A 416 -23.16 -17.98 9.30
C GLU A 416 -21.71 -17.73 8.87
N ASP A 417 -21.11 -16.61 9.25
CA ASP A 417 -19.69 -16.36 8.99
C ASP A 417 -18.81 -17.40 9.70
N SER A 418 -17.69 -17.77 9.10
CA SER A 418 -16.62 -18.43 9.85
C SER A 418 -15.96 -17.44 10.81
N LEU A 419 -15.31 -17.94 11.85
CA LEU A 419 -14.53 -17.08 12.76
C LEU A 419 -13.44 -16.29 12.01
N TYR A 420 -12.80 -16.93 11.03
CA TYR A 420 -11.83 -16.24 10.18
C TYR A 420 -12.46 -15.05 9.42
N GLN A 421 -13.61 -15.25 8.77
CA GLN A 421 -14.34 -14.18 8.09
C GLN A 421 -14.74 -13.06 9.05
N ALA A 422 -15.23 -13.40 10.24
CA ALA A 422 -15.62 -12.42 11.25
C ALA A 422 -14.42 -11.59 11.73
N TYR A 423 -13.27 -12.20 11.98
CA TYR A 423 -12.07 -11.47 12.39
C TYR A 423 -11.50 -10.63 11.26
N MET A 424 -11.56 -11.09 10.01
CA MET A 424 -11.20 -10.26 8.86
C MET A 424 -12.11 -9.03 8.74
N LYS A 425 -13.44 -9.16 8.98
CA LYS A 425 -14.37 -8.02 9.03
C LYS A 425 -14.04 -7.04 10.15
N ILE A 426 -13.57 -7.52 11.31
CA ILE A 426 -13.09 -6.64 12.40
C ILE A 426 -11.82 -5.91 11.97
N LEU A 427 -10.87 -6.61 11.34
CA LEU A 427 -9.65 -6.00 10.83
C LEU A 427 -9.94 -4.99 9.71
N ASP A 428 -10.94 -5.25 8.85
CA ASP A 428 -11.43 -4.29 7.85
C ASP A 428 -11.95 -3.00 8.50
N PHE A 429 -12.73 -3.16 9.56
CA PHE A 429 -13.30 -2.04 10.29
C PHE A 429 -12.21 -1.21 10.98
N VAL A 430 -11.33 -1.85 11.75
CA VAL A 430 -10.24 -1.17 12.47
C VAL A 430 -9.22 -0.59 11.50
N GLY A 431 -8.78 -1.37 10.51
CA GLY A 431 -7.84 -0.93 9.47
C GLY A 431 -8.38 0.21 8.62
N GLY A 432 -9.71 0.25 8.43
CA GLY A 432 -10.41 1.34 7.73
C GLY A 432 -10.56 2.64 8.51
N MET A 433 -10.30 2.66 9.83
CA MET A 433 -10.38 3.88 10.64
C MET A 433 -9.28 4.87 10.28
N THR A 434 -9.55 6.15 10.55
CA THR A 434 -8.53 7.19 10.61
C THR A 434 -7.93 7.23 12.02
N ASP A 435 -6.76 7.86 12.18
CA ASP A 435 -6.09 8.00 13.49
C ASP A 435 -7.02 8.65 14.52
N ASN A 436 -7.66 9.75 14.12
CA ASN A 436 -8.62 10.46 14.98
C ASN A 436 -9.84 9.61 15.32
N SER A 437 -10.36 8.81 14.38
CA SER A 437 -11.56 7.99 14.67
C SER A 437 -11.23 6.82 15.59
N ALA A 438 -10.05 6.22 15.46
CA ALA A 438 -9.59 5.18 16.36
C ALA A 438 -9.35 5.72 17.79
N ALA A 439 -8.66 6.87 17.92
CA ALA A 439 -8.44 7.52 19.19
C ALA A 439 -9.77 7.92 19.87
N LYS A 440 -10.69 8.51 19.11
CA LYS A 440 -12.02 8.88 19.64
C LYS A 440 -12.81 7.66 20.09
N MET A 441 -12.84 6.58 19.29
CA MET A 441 -13.54 5.36 19.68
C MET A 441 -12.96 4.75 20.96
N ALA A 442 -11.63 4.67 21.08
CA ALA A 442 -10.98 4.17 22.29
C ALA A 442 -11.34 5.04 23.52
N GLN A 443 -11.36 6.36 23.38
CA GLN A 443 -11.80 7.29 24.41
C GLN A 443 -13.26 7.03 24.82
N ASP A 444 -14.17 6.91 23.87
CA ASP A 444 -15.58 6.65 24.11
C ASP A 444 -15.79 5.30 24.83
N LEU A 445 -15.07 4.25 24.42
CA LEU A 445 -15.12 2.92 25.05
C LEU A 445 -14.59 2.92 26.48
N SER A 446 -13.66 3.82 26.83
CA SER A 446 -13.16 3.97 28.20
C SER A 446 -14.14 4.70 29.14
N GLY A 447 -15.24 5.24 28.60
CA GLY A 447 -16.23 6.01 29.34
C GLY A 447 -15.85 7.47 29.59
N VAL A 448 -14.60 7.87 29.31
CA VAL A 448 -14.15 9.27 29.53
C VAL A 448 -14.85 10.24 28.57
N GLY A 449 -15.15 9.79 27.33
CA GLY A 449 -15.83 10.59 26.32
C GLY A 449 -17.31 10.90 26.60
N ILE A 450 -17.95 10.20 27.57
CA ILE A 450 -19.37 10.41 27.92
C ILE A 450 -19.52 11.59 28.89
N LEU A 451 -18.44 11.98 29.57
CA LEU A 451 -18.43 13.02 30.60
C LEU A 451 -17.97 14.39 30.08
N CYS A 452 -17.64 14.50 28.81
CA CYS A 452 -17.30 15.71 28.08
C CYS A 452 -18.32 15.98 26.98
#